data_877631de270319c8ea9e0f81461944a6
#
_entry.id   877631de270319c8ea9e0f81461944a6
#
_cell.length_a   1.000
_cell.length_b   1.000
_cell.length_c   1.000
_cell.angle_alpha   90.00
_cell.angle_beta   90.00
_cell.angle_gamma   90.00
#
_symmetry.space_group_name_H-M   'P 1'
#
loop_
_entity.id
_entity.type
_entity.pdbx_description
1 polymer ?
#
loop_
_entity_poly.entity_id
_entity_poly.type
_entity_poly.pdbx_seq_one_letter_code
_entity_poly.pdbx_strand_id
1 'polypeptide(L)'
;AGSLDFATTPSGGSTASRMQISSAGDVTLNTGDLVIGTAGKGINFSQTGDASGASSELFDDYEEGTWTPAAYGGTTNTQTFDNTARYTKIGRMVYAQMLLQYSGAGTNQHVTYSGLPYTSVNATSRGGGLVQFTNIPGLSDADHLSVVVGGNSTVIYLYRGMDSAAITGSGGFTNAAMYIIVAYEAA
;
A
#
# COMPACT_ATOMS: atom_id res chain seq x y z
N ALA A 1 12.94 -43.13 -8.40
CA ALA A 1 12.73 -41.78 -8.89
C ALA A 1 13.96 -40.93 -8.61
N GLY A 2 14.50 -40.23 -9.59
CA GLY A 2 15.68 -39.37 -9.46
C GLY A 2 15.30 -37.94 -9.13
N SER A 3 16.20 -37.18 -8.52
CA SER A 3 16.14 -35.76 -8.38
C SER A 3 17.43 -35.11 -8.85
N LEU A 4 17.38 -33.82 -9.21
CA LEU A 4 18.56 -33.02 -9.46
C LEU A 4 18.81 -32.13 -8.24
N ASP A 5 19.98 -32.22 -7.66
CA ASP A 5 20.39 -31.50 -6.46
C ASP A 5 21.54 -30.54 -6.75
N PHE A 6 21.37 -29.27 -6.34
CA PHE A 6 22.42 -28.27 -6.27
C PHE A 6 22.85 -28.11 -4.80
N ALA A 7 24.05 -28.51 -4.46
CA ALA A 7 24.54 -28.47 -3.10
C ALA A 7 25.79 -27.59 -2.97
N THR A 8 25.97 -26.98 -1.82
CA THR A 8 27.17 -26.22 -1.47
C THR A 8 27.70 -26.64 -0.10
N THR A 9 28.99 -26.51 0.08
CA THR A 9 29.66 -26.75 1.35
C THR A 9 30.16 -25.42 1.92
N PRO A 10 29.61 -24.94 3.04
CA PRO A 10 30.15 -23.74 3.70
C PRO A 10 31.55 -24.06 4.28
N SER A 11 32.38 -23.03 4.46
CA SER A 11 33.71 -23.20 5.05
C SER A 11 33.62 -23.86 6.43
N GLY A 12 34.28 -25.00 6.61
CA GLY A 12 34.26 -25.79 7.85
C GLY A 12 32.96 -26.54 8.15
N GLY A 13 32.03 -26.61 7.20
CA GLY A 13 30.74 -27.30 7.36
C GLY A 13 30.59 -28.54 6.47
N SER A 14 29.41 -29.16 6.56
CA SER A 14 29.01 -30.28 5.69
C SER A 14 28.31 -29.78 4.44
N THR A 15 28.39 -30.53 3.35
CA THR A 15 27.64 -30.27 2.11
C THR A 15 26.14 -30.38 2.38
N ALA A 16 25.37 -29.38 1.94
CA ALA A 16 23.92 -29.34 2.05
C ALA A 16 23.27 -28.99 0.72
N SER A 17 22.15 -29.63 0.41
CA SER A 17 21.32 -29.29 -0.73
C SER A 17 20.77 -27.87 -0.57
N ARG A 18 20.90 -27.03 -1.60
CA ARG A 18 20.41 -25.65 -1.66
C ARG A 18 19.17 -25.52 -2.52
N MET A 19 19.18 -26.20 -3.66
CA MET A 19 18.06 -26.25 -4.58
C MET A 19 17.90 -27.67 -5.08
N GLN A 20 16.66 -28.13 -5.22
CA GLN A 20 16.35 -29.46 -5.71
C GLN A 20 15.24 -29.38 -6.75
N ILE A 21 15.35 -30.17 -7.80
CA ILE A 21 14.26 -30.46 -8.72
C ILE A 21 13.83 -31.90 -8.48
N SER A 22 12.57 -32.09 -8.06
CA SER A 22 12.00 -33.41 -7.79
C SER A 22 11.76 -34.21 -9.08
N SER A 23 11.53 -35.50 -8.98
CA SER A 23 11.13 -36.33 -10.13
C SER A 23 9.75 -35.96 -10.71
N ALA A 24 8.94 -35.20 -9.98
CA ALA A 24 7.67 -34.65 -10.44
C ALA A 24 7.83 -33.26 -11.13
N GLY A 25 9.04 -32.69 -11.09
CA GLY A 25 9.34 -31.38 -11.69
C GLY A 25 9.25 -30.20 -10.72
N ASP A 26 8.94 -30.44 -9.43
CA ASP A 26 8.87 -29.34 -8.46
C ASP A 26 10.28 -28.81 -8.13
N VAL A 27 10.42 -27.50 -8.05
CA VAL A 27 11.65 -26.81 -7.64
C VAL A 27 11.54 -26.39 -6.19
N THR A 28 12.46 -26.86 -5.34
CA THR A 28 12.52 -26.51 -3.93
C THR A 28 13.82 -25.76 -3.63
N LEU A 29 13.73 -24.61 -2.99
CA LEU A 29 14.86 -23.93 -2.34
C LEU A 29 14.88 -24.34 -0.86
N ASN A 30 15.89 -25.11 -0.46
CA ASN A 30 15.97 -25.66 0.89
C ASN A 30 16.40 -24.61 1.93
N THR A 31 17.30 -23.69 1.51
CA THR A 31 17.80 -22.60 2.36
C THR A 31 18.20 -21.42 1.49
N GLY A 32 17.81 -20.21 1.90
CA GLY A 32 18.07 -18.99 1.16
C GLY A 32 16.90 -18.58 0.27
N ASP A 33 17.04 -17.46 -0.40
CA ASP A 33 16.02 -16.82 -1.21
C ASP A 33 16.28 -17.01 -2.70
N LEU A 34 15.24 -16.93 -3.52
CA LEU A 34 15.38 -16.72 -4.97
C LEU A 34 15.58 -15.23 -5.23
N VAL A 35 16.82 -14.83 -5.52
CA VAL A 35 17.15 -13.43 -5.78
C VAL A 35 17.13 -13.17 -7.29
N ILE A 36 16.24 -12.28 -7.71
CA ILE A 36 16.22 -11.76 -9.08
C ILE A 36 17.07 -10.47 -9.11
N GLY A 37 18.33 -10.60 -9.48
CA GLY A 37 19.33 -9.53 -9.32
C GLY A 37 19.31 -8.43 -10.39
N THR A 38 18.34 -8.40 -11.29
CA THR A 38 18.27 -7.41 -12.37
C THR A 38 16.90 -6.76 -12.39
N ALA A 39 16.86 -5.43 -12.40
CA ALA A 39 15.61 -4.67 -12.50
C ALA A 39 14.82 -5.05 -13.76
N GLY A 40 13.49 -5.13 -13.66
CA GLY A 40 12.62 -5.54 -14.75
C GLY A 40 12.70 -7.03 -15.10
N LYS A 41 13.28 -7.85 -14.22
CA LYS A 41 13.26 -9.32 -14.29
C LYS A 41 12.52 -9.87 -13.08
N GLY A 42 11.83 -10.99 -13.27
CA GLY A 42 10.99 -11.59 -12.24
C GLY A 42 10.52 -12.98 -12.63
N ILE A 43 9.42 -13.41 -12.04
CA ILE A 43 8.78 -14.68 -12.39
C ILE A 43 7.82 -14.43 -13.54
N ASN A 44 8.00 -15.12 -14.64
CA ASN A 44 7.20 -14.96 -15.85
C ASN A 44 6.13 -16.06 -15.93
N PHE A 45 4.87 -15.66 -16.03
CA PHE A 45 3.71 -16.55 -16.14
C PHE A 45 3.11 -16.60 -17.55
N SER A 46 3.79 -16.08 -18.56
CA SER A 46 3.29 -15.96 -19.95
C SER A 46 2.97 -17.28 -20.66
N GLN A 47 3.19 -18.42 -20.02
CA GLN A 47 2.80 -19.74 -20.54
C GLN A 47 1.39 -20.16 -20.09
N THR A 48 0.72 -19.37 -19.28
CA THR A 48 -0.68 -19.59 -18.87
C THR A 48 -1.62 -18.91 -19.86
N GLY A 49 -2.89 -19.34 -19.89
CA GLY A 49 -3.87 -18.72 -20.78
C GLY A 49 -4.30 -17.34 -20.26
N ASP A 50 -4.30 -16.34 -21.14
CA ASP A 50 -4.50 -14.94 -20.81
C ASP A 50 -5.96 -14.50 -20.94
N ALA A 51 -6.34 -13.52 -20.11
CA ALA A 51 -7.54 -12.74 -20.36
C ALA A 51 -7.30 -11.79 -21.54
N SER A 52 -8.37 -11.49 -22.31
CA SER A 52 -8.30 -10.47 -23.35
C SER A 52 -7.87 -9.12 -22.74
N GLY A 53 -6.76 -8.58 -23.23
CA GLY A 53 -6.19 -7.32 -22.74
C GLY A 53 -5.08 -7.47 -21.71
N ALA A 54 -4.60 -8.68 -21.43
CA ALA A 54 -3.39 -8.88 -20.62
C ALA A 54 -2.22 -8.09 -21.24
N SER A 55 -1.51 -7.31 -20.40
CA SER A 55 -0.42 -6.45 -20.86
C SER A 55 0.94 -6.87 -20.31
N SER A 56 0.97 -7.65 -19.24
CA SER A 56 2.17 -8.23 -18.65
C SER A 56 1.80 -9.40 -17.73
N GLU A 57 2.61 -10.43 -17.77
CA GLU A 57 2.54 -11.58 -16.87
C GLU A 57 3.87 -11.79 -16.13
N LEU A 58 4.68 -10.75 -16.12
CA LEU A 58 5.92 -10.74 -15.37
C LEU A 58 5.69 -10.18 -13.97
N PHE A 59 5.93 -10.99 -12.95
CA PHE A 59 5.97 -10.55 -11.55
C PHE A 59 7.39 -10.10 -11.24
N ASP A 60 7.67 -8.81 -11.43
CA ASP A 60 8.99 -8.20 -11.33
C ASP A 60 9.05 -7.01 -10.37
N ASP A 61 7.91 -6.61 -9.81
CA ASP A 61 7.80 -5.40 -9.00
C ASP A 61 6.98 -5.68 -7.73
N TYR A 62 7.68 -6.08 -6.68
CA TYR A 62 7.16 -6.23 -5.33
C TYR A 62 8.01 -5.39 -4.39
N GLU A 63 7.36 -4.54 -3.62
CA GLU A 63 8.02 -3.66 -2.67
C GLU A 63 7.16 -3.46 -1.42
N GLU A 64 7.79 -3.50 -0.26
CA GLU A 64 7.21 -3.11 1.01
C GLU A 64 8.03 -1.99 1.63
N GLY A 65 7.35 -1.06 2.30
CA GLY A 65 8.05 0.03 2.93
C GLY A 65 7.18 0.85 3.87
N THR A 66 7.79 1.91 4.36
CA THR A 66 7.12 2.95 5.15
C THR A 66 7.04 4.23 4.35
N TRP A 67 6.06 5.07 4.65
CA TRP A 67 5.90 6.39 4.06
C TRP A 67 5.59 7.42 5.14
N THR A 68 5.70 8.69 4.80
CA THR A 68 5.51 9.79 5.76
C THR A 68 4.28 10.59 5.35
N PRO A 69 3.12 10.36 6.00
CA PRO A 69 1.95 11.19 5.80
C PRO A 69 2.21 12.61 6.26
N ALA A 70 1.65 13.58 5.56
CA ALA A 70 1.67 14.98 5.96
C ALA A 70 0.30 15.63 5.73
N ALA A 71 -0.06 16.59 6.58
CA ALA A 71 -1.24 17.41 6.36
C ALA A 71 -1.09 18.23 5.08
N TYR A 72 -2.16 18.35 4.30
CA TYR A 72 -2.16 19.06 3.03
C TYR A 72 -3.30 20.07 2.98
N GLY A 73 -3.08 21.23 2.35
CA GLY A 73 -4.14 22.16 2.04
C GLY A 73 -4.70 22.99 3.20
N GLY A 74 -3.86 23.40 4.15
CA GLY A 74 -4.25 24.37 5.19
C GLY A 74 -4.91 23.73 6.42
N THR A 75 -4.70 22.47 6.65
CA THR A 75 -5.12 21.80 7.89
C THR A 75 -4.36 22.40 9.08
N THR A 76 -5.09 23.12 9.95
CA THR A 76 -4.50 23.88 11.09
C THR A 76 -4.48 23.09 12.40
N ASN A 77 -4.98 21.86 12.40
CA ASN A 77 -4.98 21.00 13.58
C ASN A 77 -3.62 20.40 13.83
N THR A 78 -3.23 20.29 15.10
CA THR A 78 -2.08 19.49 15.46
C THR A 78 -2.39 18.02 15.20
N GLN A 79 -1.71 17.45 14.25
CA GLN A 79 -1.84 16.03 13.87
C GLN A 79 -0.57 15.30 14.24
N THR A 80 -0.73 14.18 14.89
CA THR A 80 0.37 13.26 15.11
C THR A 80 0.12 12.05 14.22
N PHE A 81 1.03 11.82 13.30
CA PHE A 81 1.03 10.62 12.47
C PHE A 81 1.76 9.53 13.25
N ASP A 82 1.14 8.38 13.40
CA ASP A 82 1.85 7.23 13.93
C ASP A 82 2.93 6.80 12.91
N ASN A 83 4.13 6.50 13.38
CA ASN A 83 5.25 6.02 12.55
C ASN A 83 5.00 4.63 11.91
N THR A 84 3.75 4.16 11.93
CA THR A 84 3.32 2.88 11.37
C THR A 84 2.74 2.98 9.96
N ALA A 85 2.83 4.13 9.30
CA ALA A 85 2.38 4.25 7.92
C ALA A 85 3.24 3.37 7.01
N ARG A 86 2.59 2.40 6.38
CA ARG A 86 3.23 1.35 5.58
C ARG A 86 2.55 1.22 4.23
N TYR A 87 3.27 0.66 3.30
CA TYR A 87 2.72 0.31 1.99
C TYR A 87 3.27 -1.04 1.50
N THR A 88 2.51 -1.64 0.61
CA THR A 88 2.93 -2.76 -0.24
C THR A 88 2.58 -2.41 -1.67
N LYS A 89 3.53 -2.56 -2.58
CA LYS A 89 3.34 -2.42 -4.02
C LYS A 89 3.48 -3.78 -4.69
N ILE A 90 2.54 -4.10 -5.56
CA ILE A 90 2.56 -5.32 -6.37
C ILE A 90 2.24 -4.92 -7.82
N GLY A 91 3.22 -5.01 -8.70
CA GLY A 91 3.11 -4.43 -10.02
C GLY A 91 2.75 -2.95 -9.94
N ARG A 92 1.63 -2.54 -10.55
CA ARG A 92 1.15 -1.15 -10.50
C ARG A 92 0.27 -0.82 -9.30
N MET A 93 -0.20 -1.82 -8.54
CA MET A 93 -1.10 -1.61 -7.42
C MET A 93 -0.34 -1.31 -6.13
N VAL A 94 -0.72 -0.22 -5.48
CA VAL A 94 -0.19 0.21 -4.19
C VAL A 94 -1.30 0.13 -3.14
N TYR A 95 -1.02 -0.57 -2.05
CA TYR A 95 -1.83 -0.59 -0.84
C TYR A 95 -1.09 0.19 0.24
N ALA A 96 -1.67 1.27 0.71
CA ALA A 96 -1.07 2.11 1.74
C ALA A 96 -2.02 2.28 2.93
N GLN A 97 -1.44 2.30 4.13
CA GLN A 97 -2.19 2.49 5.37
C GLN A 97 -1.52 3.53 6.26
N MET A 98 -2.33 4.22 7.05
CA MET A 98 -1.86 5.15 8.08
C MET A 98 -2.83 5.23 9.26
N LEU A 99 -2.28 5.53 10.44
CA LEU A 99 -3.03 5.91 11.62
C LEU A 99 -2.72 7.37 11.96
N LEU A 100 -3.75 8.14 12.22
CA LEU A 100 -3.68 9.54 12.60
C LEU A 100 -4.31 9.72 13.96
N GLN A 101 -3.70 10.54 14.78
CA GLN A 101 -4.26 11.03 16.02
C GLN A 101 -4.33 12.55 15.96
N TYR A 102 -5.46 13.09 16.39
CA TYR A 102 -5.68 14.53 16.42
C TYR A 102 -5.68 15.04 17.84
N SER A 103 -5.00 16.16 18.05
CA SER A 103 -5.08 16.91 19.29
C SER A 103 -5.22 18.40 18.99
N GLY A 104 -6.05 19.08 19.75
CA GLY A 104 -6.20 20.53 19.67
C GLY A 104 -7.50 21.02 19.01
N ALA A 105 -7.70 22.32 19.05
CA ALA A 105 -8.85 23.00 18.41
C ALA A 105 -8.55 23.19 16.92
N GLY A 106 -9.41 22.67 16.07
CA GLY A 106 -9.33 22.86 14.63
C GLY A 106 -10.29 23.90 14.10
N THR A 107 -9.90 24.56 13.03
CA THR A 107 -10.81 25.39 12.22
C THR A 107 -11.37 24.57 11.06
N ASN A 108 -12.49 25.01 10.49
CA ASN A 108 -13.17 24.38 9.35
C ASN A 108 -12.24 24.21 8.13
N GLN A 109 -11.57 23.08 8.02
CA GLN A 109 -10.61 22.79 6.95
C GLN A 109 -10.89 21.41 6.34
N HIS A 110 -10.65 21.30 5.06
CA HIS A 110 -10.67 20.01 4.37
C HIS A 110 -9.63 19.06 4.98
N VAL A 111 -10.05 17.85 5.28
CA VAL A 111 -9.12 16.85 5.78
C VAL A 111 -8.47 16.16 4.58
N THR A 112 -7.28 16.60 4.26
CA THR A 112 -6.48 16.10 3.15
C THR A 112 -5.08 15.75 3.62
N TYR A 113 -4.53 14.70 3.07
CA TYR A 113 -3.19 14.22 3.41
C TYR A 113 -2.37 14.04 2.14
N SER A 114 -1.08 14.26 2.25
CA SER A 114 -0.11 14.03 1.17
C SER A 114 0.97 13.06 1.62
N GLY A 115 1.88 12.74 0.69
CA GLY A 115 3.05 11.92 0.98
C GLY A 115 2.89 10.44 0.65
N LEU A 116 1.82 10.04 -0.09
CA LEU A 116 1.74 8.68 -0.61
C LEU A 116 3.05 8.27 -1.30
N PRO A 117 3.47 7.01 -1.17
CA PRO A 117 4.80 6.56 -1.62
C PRO A 117 5.01 6.68 -3.12
N TYR A 118 3.94 6.60 -3.90
CA TYR A 118 3.97 6.72 -5.36
C TYR A 118 2.92 7.70 -5.83
N THR A 119 3.23 8.42 -6.91
CA THR A 119 2.24 9.22 -7.63
C THR A 119 1.22 8.30 -8.27
N SER A 120 -0.06 8.60 -8.11
CA SER A 120 -1.14 7.85 -8.76
C SER A 120 -1.20 8.12 -10.26
N VAL A 121 -1.75 7.19 -11.03
CA VAL A 121 -2.05 7.43 -12.46
C VAL A 121 -3.02 8.60 -12.66
N ASN A 122 -3.02 9.13 -13.90
CA ASN A 122 -3.90 10.23 -14.24
C ASN A 122 -5.39 9.79 -14.29
N ALA A 123 -6.17 10.44 -13.52
CA ALA A 123 -7.53 10.93 -13.49
C ALA A 123 -8.75 10.03 -13.71
N THR A 124 -8.77 8.95 -14.43
CA THR A 124 -10.00 8.15 -14.60
C THR A 124 -10.10 6.94 -13.69
N SER A 125 -8.98 6.46 -13.18
CA SER A 125 -8.88 5.34 -12.24
C SER A 125 -8.33 5.83 -10.91
N ARG A 126 -9.16 6.56 -10.18
CA ARG A 126 -8.78 7.03 -8.85
C ARG A 126 -8.77 5.86 -7.88
N GLY A 127 -7.74 5.80 -7.07
CA GLY A 127 -7.71 4.92 -5.92
C GLY A 127 -8.73 5.34 -4.88
N GLY A 128 -9.09 4.42 -4.03
CA GLY A 128 -10.00 4.64 -2.93
C GLY A 128 -9.70 3.69 -1.79
N GLY A 129 -10.50 3.72 -0.75
CA GLY A 129 -10.26 2.85 0.38
C GLY A 129 -11.26 2.99 1.50
N LEU A 130 -10.84 2.56 2.68
CA LEU A 130 -11.65 2.55 3.90
C LEU A 130 -11.10 3.54 4.92
N VAL A 131 -12.01 4.15 5.65
CA VAL A 131 -11.71 5.00 6.80
C VAL A 131 -12.47 4.50 8.00
N GLN A 132 -11.75 4.21 9.08
CA GLN A 132 -12.32 4.03 10.41
C GLN A 132 -11.96 5.24 11.25
N PHE A 133 -12.89 5.78 12.01
CA PHE A 133 -12.67 6.95 12.84
C PHE A 133 -13.28 6.81 14.23
N THR A 134 -12.73 7.56 15.19
CA THR A 134 -13.27 7.68 16.54
C THR A 134 -13.24 9.13 16.99
N ASN A 135 -14.28 9.57 17.69
CA ASN A 135 -14.37 10.88 18.35
C ASN A 135 -14.12 12.09 17.41
N ILE A 136 -14.52 12.00 16.14
CA ILE A 136 -14.42 13.15 15.23
C ILE A 136 -15.64 14.04 15.43
N PRO A 137 -15.48 15.30 15.89
CA PRO A 137 -16.59 16.20 16.12
C PRO A 137 -17.39 16.44 14.84
N GLY A 138 -18.71 16.39 14.94
CA GLY A 138 -19.60 16.58 13.80
C GLY A 138 -19.80 15.35 12.93
N LEU A 139 -19.18 14.22 13.26
CA LEU A 139 -19.47 12.91 12.70
C LEU A 139 -20.17 12.03 13.74
N SER A 140 -21.07 11.20 13.26
CA SER A 140 -21.81 10.20 14.05
C SER A 140 -21.52 8.80 13.49
N ASP A 141 -21.91 7.75 14.21
CA ASP A 141 -21.79 6.36 13.74
C ASP A 141 -22.58 6.09 12.45
N ALA A 142 -23.51 6.97 12.10
CA ALA A 142 -24.29 6.90 10.85
C ALA A 142 -23.56 7.53 9.67
N ASP A 143 -22.46 8.26 9.90
CA ASP A 143 -21.72 8.93 8.83
C ASP A 143 -20.75 7.94 8.14
N HIS A 144 -20.86 7.89 6.84
CA HIS A 144 -19.93 7.15 6.02
C HIS A 144 -18.85 8.08 5.49
N LEU A 145 -17.59 7.77 5.79
CA LEU A 145 -16.46 8.44 5.20
C LEU A 145 -15.96 7.66 3.99
N SER A 146 -15.73 8.38 2.90
CA SER A 146 -15.07 7.85 1.72
C SER A 146 -13.69 8.49 1.57
N VAL A 147 -12.78 7.74 1.01
CA VAL A 147 -11.43 8.19 0.72
C VAL A 147 -11.17 8.07 -0.78
N VAL A 148 -10.54 9.09 -1.35
CA VAL A 148 -10.18 9.13 -2.77
C VAL A 148 -8.72 9.56 -2.88
N VAL A 149 -7.95 8.86 -3.69
CA VAL A 149 -6.61 9.28 -4.10
C VAL A 149 -6.74 10.21 -5.30
N GLY A 150 -6.13 11.39 -5.24
CA GLY A 150 -6.12 12.34 -6.36
C GLY A 150 -5.42 11.74 -7.58
N GLY A 151 -5.88 12.10 -8.78
CA GLY A 151 -5.21 11.68 -10.01
C GLY A 151 -3.90 12.45 -10.21
N ASN A 152 -2.87 11.78 -10.71
CA ASN A 152 -1.52 12.34 -10.92
C ASN A 152 -0.97 13.03 -9.66
N SER A 153 -1.16 12.40 -8.50
CA SER A 153 -0.95 13.02 -7.20
C SER A 153 -0.53 12.00 -6.14
N THR A 154 0.05 12.49 -5.07
CA THR A 154 0.32 11.76 -3.83
C THR A 154 -0.64 12.15 -2.70
N VAL A 155 -1.81 12.71 -3.05
CA VAL A 155 -2.76 13.31 -2.09
C VAL A 155 -3.98 12.41 -1.92
N ILE A 156 -4.39 12.29 -0.67
CA ILE A 156 -5.60 11.60 -0.21
C ILE A 156 -6.63 12.66 0.19
N TYR A 157 -7.85 12.53 -0.33
CA TYR A 157 -9.00 13.37 0.00
C TYR A 157 -10.02 12.54 0.78
N LEU A 158 -10.56 13.12 1.84
CA LEU A 158 -11.63 12.53 2.63
C LEU A 158 -12.95 13.27 2.36
N TYR A 159 -14.00 12.51 2.13
CA TYR A 159 -15.34 13.01 1.87
C TYR A 159 -16.34 12.40 2.85
N ARG A 160 -17.39 13.17 3.19
CA ARG A 160 -18.52 12.72 4.00
C ARG A 160 -19.68 12.34 3.08
N GLY A 161 -20.11 11.08 3.15
CA GLY A 161 -21.21 10.60 2.32
C GLY A 161 -20.84 10.46 0.84
N MET A 162 -21.86 10.33 -0.01
CA MET A 162 -21.70 10.21 -1.47
C MET A 162 -21.65 11.56 -2.19
N ASP A 163 -21.94 12.66 -1.50
CA ASP A 163 -22.18 13.98 -2.12
C ASP A 163 -20.93 14.85 -2.24
N SER A 164 -19.75 14.28 -2.19
CA SER A 164 -18.48 15.02 -2.35
C SER A 164 -18.30 16.18 -1.35
N ALA A 165 -19.07 16.20 -0.27
CA ALA A 165 -18.90 17.20 0.77
C ALA A 165 -17.59 16.91 1.52
N ALA A 166 -16.64 17.79 1.37
CA ALA A 166 -15.40 17.69 2.13
C ALA A 166 -15.70 17.75 3.63
N ILE A 167 -14.98 16.95 4.42
CA ILE A 167 -15.13 17.00 5.87
C ILE A 167 -14.58 18.32 6.35
N THR A 168 -15.47 19.19 6.81
CA THR A 168 -15.11 20.40 7.50
C THR A 168 -15.33 20.18 9.00
N GLY A 169 -14.24 19.97 9.74
CA GLY A 169 -14.32 19.85 11.19
C GLY A 169 -14.57 21.21 11.85
N SER A 170 -15.78 21.46 12.33
CA SER A 170 -16.06 22.57 13.24
C SER A 170 -16.04 22.05 14.66
N GLY A 171 -14.92 22.18 15.35
CA GLY A 171 -14.80 21.78 16.75
C GLY A 171 -13.42 21.21 17.08
N GLY A 172 -13.05 21.25 18.36
CA GLY A 172 -11.78 20.72 18.82
C GLY A 172 -11.73 19.19 18.66
N PHE A 173 -10.76 18.70 17.95
CA PHE A 173 -10.46 17.25 17.88
C PHE A 173 -9.73 16.82 19.15
N THR A 174 -10.45 16.35 20.14
CA THR A 174 -9.87 15.85 21.39
C THR A 174 -9.90 14.32 21.37
N ASN A 175 -8.73 13.69 21.39
CA ASN A 175 -8.61 12.23 21.32
C ASN A 175 -9.30 11.59 20.10
N ALA A 176 -9.32 12.30 18.98
CA ALA A 176 -9.84 11.76 17.73
C ALA A 176 -8.75 10.95 17.01
N ALA A 177 -9.13 9.86 16.40
CA ALA A 177 -8.23 9.04 15.59
C ALA A 177 -8.89 8.64 14.28
N MET A 178 -8.10 8.50 13.22
CA MET A 178 -8.49 7.90 11.95
C MET A 178 -7.50 6.83 11.54
N TYR A 179 -8.01 5.69 11.15
CA TYR A 179 -7.26 4.67 10.45
C TYR A 179 -7.71 4.66 8.98
N ILE A 180 -6.78 4.86 8.08
CA ILE A 180 -7.04 4.99 6.65
C ILE A 180 -6.26 3.91 5.90
N ILE A 181 -6.97 3.19 5.03
CA ILE A 181 -6.39 2.25 4.07
C ILE A 181 -6.80 2.71 2.69
N VAL A 182 -5.86 2.81 1.78
CA VAL A 182 -6.11 3.13 0.36
C VAL A 182 -5.45 2.11 -0.56
N ALA A 183 -6.11 1.87 -1.69
CA ALA A 183 -5.56 1.13 -2.81
C ALA A 183 -5.63 2.01 -4.06
N TYR A 184 -4.53 2.09 -4.81
CA TYR A 184 -4.46 2.92 -6.01
C TYR A 184 -3.42 2.38 -6.99
N GLU A 185 -3.54 2.77 -8.25
CA GLU A 185 -2.58 2.46 -9.30
C GLU A 185 -1.48 3.52 -9.34
N ALA A 186 -0.21 3.10 -9.27
CA ALA A 186 0.95 3.96 -9.43
C ALA A 186 1.21 4.30 -10.91
N ALA A 187 1.67 5.53 -11.15
CA ALA A 187 2.02 6.03 -12.49
C ALA A 187 3.29 5.41 -13.04
#